data_6b0b504392de6fe2049e7b3a00c7d609
#
_entry.id   6b0b504392de6fe2049e7b3a00c7d609
#
_cell.length_a   1.000
_cell.length_b   1.000
_cell.length_c   1.000
_cell.angle_alpha   90.00
_cell.angle_beta   90.00
_cell.angle_gamma   90.00
#
_symmetry.space_group_name_H-M   'P 1'
#
loop_
_entity.id
_entity.type
_entity.pdbx_description
1 polymer ?
#
loop_
_entity_poly.entity_id
_entity_poly.type
_entity_poly.pdbx_seq_one_letter_code
_entity_poly.pdbx_strand_id
1 'polypeptide(L)'
;MRNQKFSAAVTAYEKAVAMAPKDSLILAGYGRALLANNQISAALKTLENARSRDFRSTKLLRDLAVAYARSNKPEMAALVTAERFALQGRLKDANIHAKRAVLGLPTGSPAWQKAQDILSITTK
;
A
#
# COMPACT_ATOMS: atom_id res chain seq x y z
N MET A 1 -0.08 -22.16 9.48
CA MET A 1 0.57 -23.01 8.46
C MET A 1 0.40 -22.39 7.07
N ARG A 2 1.44 -22.34 6.30
CA ARG A 2 1.37 -21.74 4.97
C ARG A 2 0.65 -22.68 4.01
N ASN A 3 -0.18 -22.08 3.16
CA ASN A 3 -0.85 -22.82 2.12
C ASN A 3 0.13 -23.02 0.95
N GLN A 4 0.26 -24.24 0.45
CA GLN A 4 1.14 -24.55 -0.68
C GLN A 4 0.79 -23.73 -1.93
N LYS A 5 -0.49 -23.39 -2.10
CA LYS A 5 -0.93 -22.54 -3.22
C LYS A 5 -0.27 -21.17 -3.18
N PHE A 6 -0.14 -20.59 -1.98
CA PHE A 6 0.52 -19.27 -1.86
C PHE A 6 2.00 -19.37 -2.15
N SER A 7 2.65 -20.44 -1.70
CA SER A 7 4.07 -20.68 -1.98
C SER A 7 4.31 -20.86 -3.47
N ALA A 8 3.45 -21.60 -4.15
CA ALA A 8 3.53 -21.79 -5.59
C ALA A 8 3.31 -20.49 -6.35
N ALA A 9 2.36 -19.66 -5.87
CA ALA A 9 2.11 -18.36 -6.47
C ALA A 9 3.33 -17.44 -6.34
N VAL A 10 3.98 -17.44 -5.17
CA VAL A 10 5.21 -16.66 -4.96
C VAL A 10 6.28 -17.08 -5.96
N THR A 11 6.50 -18.38 -6.13
CA THR A 11 7.50 -18.91 -7.07
C THR A 11 7.18 -18.47 -8.49
N ALA A 12 5.92 -18.56 -8.91
CA ALA A 12 5.50 -18.15 -10.26
C ALA A 12 5.73 -16.66 -10.48
N TYR A 13 5.40 -15.83 -9.49
CA TYR A 13 5.61 -14.39 -9.61
C TYR A 13 7.08 -14.01 -9.58
N GLU A 14 7.93 -14.75 -8.86
CA GLU A 14 9.37 -14.51 -8.89
C GLU A 14 9.90 -14.60 -10.32
N LYS A 15 9.45 -15.61 -11.06
CA LYS A 15 9.82 -15.78 -12.47
C LYS A 15 9.28 -14.65 -13.32
N ALA A 16 8.03 -14.25 -13.11
CA ALA A 16 7.41 -13.16 -13.86
C ALA A 16 8.13 -11.83 -13.62
N VAL A 17 8.49 -11.54 -12.37
CA VAL A 17 9.24 -10.33 -12.03
C VAL A 17 10.62 -10.32 -12.68
N ALA A 18 11.28 -11.47 -12.74
CA ALA A 18 12.58 -11.57 -13.41
C ALA A 18 12.48 -11.22 -14.89
N MET A 19 11.35 -11.53 -15.53
CA MET A 19 11.11 -11.21 -16.93
C MET A 19 10.64 -9.77 -17.16
N ALA A 20 9.94 -9.19 -16.19
CA ALA A 20 9.35 -7.85 -16.32
C ALA A 20 9.46 -7.10 -14.99
N PRO A 21 10.69 -6.71 -14.57
CA PRO A 21 10.92 -6.17 -13.22
C PRO A 21 10.31 -4.79 -12.97
N LYS A 22 9.86 -4.11 -14.03
CA LYS A 22 9.26 -2.77 -13.91
C LYS A 22 7.75 -2.76 -14.17
N ASP A 23 7.14 -3.93 -14.36
CA ASP A 23 5.71 -4.03 -14.60
C ASP A 23 4.95 -3.92 -13.27
N SER A 24 4.21 -2.83 -13.09
CA SER A 24 3.50 -2.57 -11.83
C SER A 24 2.43 -3.61 -11.53
N LEU A 25 1.78 -4.15 -12.56
CA LEU A 25 0.73 -5.16 -12.37
C LEU A 25 1.34 -6.47 -11.84
N ILE A 26 2.46 -6.87 -12.41
CA ILE A 26 3.18 -8.07 -11.96
C ILE A 26 3.72 -7.87 -10.55
N LEU A 27 4.30 -6.69 -10.27
CA LEU A 27 4.81 -6.38 -8.93
C LEU A 27 3.68 -6.37 -7.90
N ALA A 28 2.52 -5.82 -8.25
CA ALA A 28 1.38 -5.81 -7.34
C ALA A 28 0.89 -7.23 -7.04
N GLY A 29 0.82 -8.07 -8.07
CA GLY A 29 0.44 -9.48 -7.89
C GLY A 29 1.45 -10.23 -7.03
N TYR A 30 2.73 -9.99 -7.26
CA TYR A 30 3.81 -10.59 -6.47
C TYR A 30 3.69 -10.16 -4.99
N GLY A 31 3.49 -8.86 -4.76
CA GLY A 31 3.33 -8.35 -3.39
C GLY A 31 2.15 -8.99 -2.69
N ARG A 32 1.02 -9.16 -3.39
CA ARG A 32 -0.15 -9.82 -2.82
C ARG A 32 0.13 -11.28 -2.50
N ALA A 33 0.83 -12.00 -3.39
CA ALA A 33 1.20 -13.40 -3.16
C ALA A 33 2.12 -13.52 -1.93
N LEU A 34 3.09 -12.63 -1.81
CA LEU A 34 3.99 -12.58 -0.65
C LEU A 34 3.21 -12.32 0.63
N LEU A 35 2.26 -11.40 0.59
CA LEU A 35 1.43 -11.08 1.74
C LEU A 35 0.61 -12.30 2.18
N ALA A 36 -0.03 -12.97 1.23
CA ALA A 36 -0.80 -14.18 1.49
C ALA A 36 0.07 -15.30 2.04
N ASN A 37 1.33 -15.37 1.62
CA ASN A 37 2.30 -16.36 2.09
C ASN A 37 2.99 -15.93 3.40
N ASN A 38 2.49 -14.87 4.03
CA ASN A 38 2.99 -14.33 5.29
C ASN A 38 4.45 -13.82 5.23
N GLN A 39 4.90 -13.44 4.05
CA GLN A 39 6.22 -12.83 3.85
C GLN A 39 6.04 -11.31 3.83
N ILE A 40 5.78 -10.74 5.00
CA ILE A 40 5.27 -9.36 5.13
C ILE A 40 6.32 -8.32 4.72
N SER A 41 7.57 -8.46 5.17
CA SER A 41 8.61 -7.48 4.82
C SER A 41 8.86 -7.42 3.32
N ALA A 42 8.95 -8.59 2.68
CA ALA A 42 9.14 -8.67 1.24
C ALA A 42 7.91 -8.12 0.49
N ALA A 43 6.72 -8.42 1.00
CA ALA A 43 5.47 -7.91 0.43
C ALA A 43 5.45 -6.38 0.47
N LEU A 44 5.81 -5.79 1.60
CA LEU A 44 5.80 -4.34 1.77
C LEU A 44 6.73 -3.68 0.76
N LYS A 45 7.97 -4.17 0.64
CA LYS A 45 8.93 -3.62 -0.32
C LYS A 45 8.42 -3.72 -1.75
N THR A 46 7.85 -4.87 -2.11
CA THR A 46 7.35 -5.11 -3.46
C THR A 46 6.16 -4.22 -3.77
N LEU A 47 5.24 -4.08 -2.82
CA LEU A 47 4.07 -3.23 -3.00
C LEU A 47 4.44 -1.74 -3.06
N GLU A 48 5.42 -1.30 -2.28
CA GLU A 48 5.93 0.06 -2.36
C GLU A 48 6.54 0.33 -3.74
N ASN A 49 7.29 -0.63 -4.27
CA ASN A 49 7.85 -0.53 -5.62
C ASN A 49 6.73 -0.45 -6.68
N ALA A 50 5.72 -1.30 -6.56
CA ALA A 50 4.58 -1.28 -7.48
C ALA A 50 3.88 0.07 -7.43
N ARG A 51 3.67 0.63 -6.23
CA ARG A 51 3.01 1.91 -6.06
C ARG A 51 3.78 3.05 -6.71
N SER A 52 5.10 3.03 -6.64
CA SER A 52 5.92 4.08 -7.25
C SER A 52 5.74 4.13 -8.78
N ARG A 53 5.25 3.03 -9.36
CA ARG A 53 5.02 2.93 -10.80
C ARG A 53 3.55 3.10 -11.20
N ASP A 54 2.64 2.83 -10.26
CA ASP A 54 1.20 3.02 -10.47
C ASP A 54 0.56 3.49 -9.16
N PHE A 55 0.55 4.79 -8.96
CA PHE A 55 0.04 5.39 -7.72
C PHE A 55 -1.49 5.52 -7.68
N ARG A 56 -2.18 5.13 -8.74
CA ARG A 56 -3.64 5.29 -8.84
C ARG A 56 -4.42 3.99 -8.65
N SER A 57 -3.74 2.88 -8.46
CA SER A 57 -4.41 1.59 -8.28
C SER A 57 -4.99 1.48 -6.86
N THR A 58 -6.32 1.52 -6.75
CA THR A 58 -6.98 1.40 -5.45
C THR A 58 -6.80 0.01 -4.85
N LYS A 59 -6.72 -1.01 -5.70
CA LYS A 59 -6.46 -2.38 -5.26
C LYS A 59 -5.07 -2.51 -4.64
N LEU A 60 -4.07 -1.91 -5.29
CA LEU A 60 -2.70 -1.89 -4.79
C LEU A 60 -2.63 -1.15 -3.45
N LEU A 61 -3.29 0.00 -3.34
CA LEU A 61 -3.29 0.77 -2.11
C LEU A 61 -3.93 -0.01 -0.96
N ARG A 62 -4.97 -0.80 -1.24
CA ARG A 62 -5.59 -1.63 -0.22
C ARG A 62 -4.62 -2.70 0.28
N ASP A 63 -3.93 -3.39 -0.63
CA ASP A 63 -2.94 -4.39 -0.26
C ASP A 63 -1.78 -3.77 0.51
N LEU A 64 -1.34 -2.58 0.09
CA LEU A 64 -0.26 -1.85 0.74
C LEU A 64 -0.66 -1.43 2.16
N ALA A 65 -1.90 -1.00 2.37
CA ALA A 65 -2.39 -0.66 3.70
C ALA A 65 -2.35 -1.88 4.63
N VAL A 66 -2.74 -3.06 4.13
CA VAL A 66 -2.66 -4.30 4.90
C VAL A 66 -1.20 -4.61 5.26
N ALA A 67 -0.29 -4.46 4.30
CA ALA A 67 1.13 -4.72 4.54
C ALA A 67 1.70 -3.77 5.60
N TYR A 68 1.37 -2.49 5.54
CA TYR A 68 1.80 -1.52 6.55
C TYR A 68 1.23 -1.87 7.92
N ALA A 69 -0.06 -2.20 8.00
CA ALA A 69 -0.69 -2.56 9.27
C ALA A 69 -0.03 -3.81 9.88
N ARG A 70 0.25 -4.80 9.06
CA ARG A 70 0.90 -6.04 9.51
C ARG A 70 2.40 -5.86 9.80
N SER A 71 2.97 -4.74 9.35
CA SER A 71 4.35 -4.36 9.68
C SER A 71 4.42 -3.42 10.88
N ASN A 72 3.31 -3.26 11.59
CA ASN A 72 3.19 -2.38 12.74
C ASN A 72 3.47 -0.91 12.41
N LYS A 73 2.94 -0.46 11.27
CA LYS A 73 3.05 0.94 10.81
C LYS A 73 1.65 1.49 10.57
N PRO A 74 0.85 1.69 11.64
CA PRO A 74 -0.55 2.08 11.49
C PRO A 74 -0.74 3.46 10.86
N GLU A 75 0.20 4.39 11.05
CA GLU A 75 0.10 5.74 10.48
C GLU A 75 0.28 5.70 8.97
N MET A 76 1.19 4.86 8.47
CA MET A 76 1.36 4.67 7.04
C MET A 76 0.16 3.94 6.44
N ALA A 77 -0.40 2.97 7.16
CA ALA A 77 -1.63 2.30 6.74
C ALA A 77 -2.78 3.31 6.63
N ALA A 78 -2.88 4.24 7.58
CA ALA A 78 -3.89 5.29 7.55
C ALA A 78 -3.69 6.21 6.34
N LEU A 79 -2.45 6.58 6.05
CA LEU A 79 -2.14 7.44 4.91
C LEU A 79 -2.59 6.81 3.59
N VAL A 80 -2.18 5.56 3.33
CA VAL A 80 -2.54 4.92 2.05
C VAL A 80 -4.04 4.62 1.97
N THR A 81 -4.70 4.38 3.10
CA THR A 81 -6.15 4.24 3.14
C THR A 81 -6.84 5.56 2.78
N ALA A 82 -6.33 6.68 3.29
CA ALA A 82 -6.83 8.00 2.92
C ALA A 82 -6.64 8.26 1.42
N GLU A 83 -5.48 7.91 0.88
CA GLU A 83 -5.21 8.05 -0.55
C GLU A 83 -6.21 7.23 -1.38
N ARG A 84 -6.47 5.99 -0.96
CA ARG A 84 -7.44 5.13 -1.66
C ARG A 84 -8.83 5.74 -1.66
N PHE A 85 -9.30 6.19 -0.52
CA PHE A 85 -10.63 6.81 -0.42
C PHE A 85 -10.71 8.10 -1.24
N ALA A 86 -9.63 8.90 -1.25
CA ALA A 86 -9.59 10.12 -2.06
C ALA A 86 -9.73 9.80 -3.55
N LEU A 87 -9.03 8.77 -4.02
CA LEU A 87 -9.14 8.32 -5.42
C LEU A 87 -10.54 7.82 -5.75
N GLN A 88 -11.24 7.27 -4.78
CA GLN A 88 -12.61 6.77 -4.96
C GLN A 88 -13.67 7.86 -4.80
N GLY A 89 -13.26 9.09 -4.50
CA GLY A 89 -14.19 10.20 -4.25
C GLY A 89 -14.88 10.15 -2.89
N ARG A 90 -14.43 9.28 -2.01
CA ARG A 90 -14.99 9.13 -0.65
C ARG A 90 -14.28 10.09 0.30
N LEU A 91 -14.63 11.37 0.17
CA LEU A 91 -13.85 12.44 0.81
C LEU A 91 -13.98 12.48 2.34
N LYS A 92 -15.15 12.12 2.88
CA LYS A 92 -15.32 12.06 4.34
C LYS A 92 -14.44 10.97 4.95
N ASP A 93 -14.41 9.80 4.33
CA ASP A 93 -13.58 8.69 4.78
C ASP A 93 -12.10 9.02 4.64
N ALA A 94 -11.72 9.63 3.51
CA ALA A 94 -10.34 10.08 3.30
C ALA A 94 -9.91 11.06 4.39
N ASN A 95 -10.77 11.99 4.75
CA ASN A 95 -10.49 12.99 5.79
C ASN A 95 -10.19 12.32 7.14
N ILE A 96 -11.02 11.35 7.54
CA ILE A 96 -10.86 10.64 8.82
C ILE A 96 -9.49 9.97 8.90
N HIS A 97 -9.09 9.26 7.85
CA HIS A 97 -7.82 8.55 7.84
C HIS A 97 -6.63 9.49 7.70
N ALA A 98 -6.79 10.59 6.94
CA ALA A 98 -5.74 11.60 6.83
C ALA A 98 -5.45 12.26 8.18
N LYS A 99 -6.48 12.52 8.98
CA LYS A 99 -6.29 13.05 10.35
C LYS A 99 -5.46 12.10 11.19
N ARG A 100 -5.75 10.80 11.14
CA ARG A 100 -4.99 9.80 11.90
C ARG A 100 -3.52 9.81 11.45
N ALA A 101 -3.28 9.88 10.16
CA ALA A 101 -1.92 9.90 9.62
C ALA A 101 -1.16 11.14 10.07
N VAL A 102 -1.78 12.31 9.99
CA VAL A 102 -1.15 13.59 10.41
C VAL A 102 -0.76 13.54 11.88
N LEU A 103 -1.63 12.96 12.72
CA LEU A 103 -1.37 12.91 14.17
C LEU A 103 -0.23 11.96 14.52
N GLY A 104 0.00 10.92 13.73
CA GLY A 104 0.98 9.89 14.05
C GLY A 104 2.28 9.96 13.29
N LEU A 105 2.30 10.57 12.10
CA LEU A 105 3.51 10.67 11.30
C LEU A 105 4.42 11.80 11.78
N PRO A 106 5.74 11.66 11.60
CA PRO A 106 6.66 12.74 11.97
C PRO A 106 6.33 14.02 11.21
N THR A 107 6.12 15.10 11.95
CA THR A 107 5.76 16.41 11.38
C THR A 107 6.80 16.86 10.36
N GLY A 108 6.33 17.24 9.18
CA GLY A 108 7.19 17.71 8.10
C GLY A 108 7.80 16.62 7.25
N SER A 109 7.59 15.34 7.58
CA SER A 109 8.08 14.24 6.72
C SER A 109 7.30 14.21 5.41
N PRO A 110 7.85 13.60 4.34
CA PRO A 110 7.11 13.47 3.08
C PRO A 110 5.75 12.79 3.24
N ALA A 111 5.66 11.76 4.07
CA ALA A 111 4.39 11.08 4.32
C ALA A 111 3.41 11.99 5.05
N TRP A 112 3.88 12.73 6.05
CA TRP A 112 3.07 13.71 6.78
C TRP A 112 2.51 14.76 5.80
N GLN A 113 3.36 15.25 4.90
CA GLN A 113 2.95 16.26 3.91
C GLN A 113 1.84 15.73 3.00
N LYS A 114 1.96 14.48 2.56
CA LYS A 114 0.91 13.85 1.75
C LYS A 114 -0.42 13.77 2.52
N ALA A 115 -0.35 13.42 3.80
CA ALA A 115 -1.54 13.35 4.65
C ALA A 115 -2.16 14.75 4.83
N GLN A 116 -1.32 15.78 5.03
CA GLN A 116 -1.77 17.18 5.12
C GLN A 116 -2.47 17.63 3.83
N ASP A 117 -1.92 17.25 2.69
CA ASP A 117 -2.51 17.60 1.40
C ASP A 117 -3.91 17.01 1.25
N ILE A 118 -4.08 15.75 1.63
CA ILE A 118 -5.40 15.11 1.59
C ILE A 118 -6.36 15.80 2.56
N LEU A 119 -5.88 16.09 3.76
CA LEU A 119 -6.69 16.78 4.77
C LEU A 119 -7.16 18.14 4.25
N SER A 120 -6.26 18.88 3.60
CA SER A 120 -6.55 20.19 3.06
C SER A 120 -7.66 20.14 2.00
N ILE A 121 -7.59 19.19 1.06
CA ILE A 121 -8.59 19.10 -0.02
C ILE A 121 -9.90 18.48 0.45
N THR A 122 -9.93 17.81 1.59
CA THR A 122 -11.14 17.13 2.08
C THR A 122 -11.87 17.91 3.17
N THR A 123 -11.34 19.05 3.62
CA THR A 123 -11.99 19.88 4.64
C THR A 123 -12.83 21.02 4.06
N LYS A 124 -12.90 21.15 2.77
CA LYS A 124 -13.71 22.20 2.12
C LYS A 124 -15.17 21.88 2.13
#